data_098c5392cdec49bce8996eac8de1264d
#
_entry.id   098c5392cdec49bce8996eac8de1264d
#
_cell.length_a   1.000
_cell.length_b   1.000
_cell.length_c   1.000
_cell.angle_alpha   90.00
_cell.angle_beta   90.00
_cell.angle_gamma   90.00
#
_symmetry.space_group_name_H-M   'P 1'
#
loop_
_entity.id
_entity.type
_entity.pdbx_description
1 polymer ?
#
loop_
_entity_poly.entity_id
_entity_poly.type
_entity_poly.pdbx_seq_one_letter_code
_entity_poly.pdbx_strand_id
1 'polypeptide(L)'
;VLPLTLLLQLATVGRILIEHRFPDPSHSGDRDKVFQCRVTLGVFPGSAPPAHDAATLRGLVAWASWWADMLTVQLLVRVVVLVADTPCHDFHHRRPSSPRWTEYAHARQDDLDAGCPGYPINYGETWGLIRAIDENLAALSSLPRDATVGR
;
A
#
# COMPACT_ATOMS: atom_id res chain seq x y z
N VAL A 1 -26.84 5.82 13.36
CA VAL A 1 -25.56 5.49 14.03
C VAL A 1 -25.07 4.11 13.61
N LEU A 2 -25.87 3.02 13.77
CA LEU A 2 -25.43 1.64 13.46
C LEU A 2 -24.91 1.44 12.02
N PRO A 3 -25.58 1.93 10.94
CA PRO A 3 -25.06 1.76 9.58
C PRO A 3 -23.72 2.43 9.35
N LEU A 4 -23.52 3.62 9.91
CA LEU A 4 -22.22 4.35 9.76
C LEU A 4 -21.10 3.62 10.50
N THR A 5 -21.36 3.12 11.70
CA THR A 5 -20.37 2.35 12.47
C THR A 5 -19.97 1.08 11.73
N LEU A 6 -20.94 0.37 11.12
CA LEU A 6 -20.68 -0.83 10.36
C LEU A 6 -19.83 -0.52 9.10
N LEU A 7 -20.17 0.53 8.37
CA LEU A 7 -19.39 0.96 7.19
C LEU A 7 -17.96 1.34 7.57
N LEU A 8 -17.79 2.08 8.66
CA LEU A 8 -16.46 2.44 9.15
C LEU A 8 -15.65 1.20 9.55
N GLN A 9 -16.30 0.23 10.20
CA GLN A 9 -15.66 -1.03 10.58
C GLN A 9 -15.21 -1.83 9.34
N LEU A 10 -16.06 -1.93 8.32
CA LEU A 10 -15.72 -2.60 7.06
C LEU A 10 -14.57 -1.90 6.33
N ALA A 11 -14.59 -0.56 6.27
CA ALA A 11 -13.50 0.22 5.69
C ALA A 11 -12.18 0.01 6.44
N THR A 12 -12.22 -0.01 7.77
CA THR A 12 -11.02 -0.24 8.60
C THR A 12 -10.44 -1.64 8.39
N VAL A 13 -11.29 -2.67 8.38
CA VAL A 13 -10.84 -4.05 8.10
C VAL A 13 -10.29 -4.16 6.69
N GLY A 14 -10.95 -3.54 5.70
CA GLY A 14 -10.48 -3.50 4.32
C GLY A 14 -9.09 -2.85 4.21
N ARG A 15 -8.86 -1.74 4.92
CA ARG A 15 -7.55 -1.08 4.96
C ARG A 15 -6.46 -1.99 5.52
N ILE A 16 -6.70 -2.66 6.64
CA ILE A 16 -5.73 -3.59 7.24
C ILE A 16 -5.33 -4.68 6.24
N LEU A 17 -6.29 -5.21 5.49
CA LEU A 17 -6.06 -6.27 4.49
C LEU A 17 -5.19 -5.82 3.31
N ILE A 18 -5.20 -4.53 2.96
CA ILE A 18 -4.41 -4.00 1.84
C ILE A 18 -3.06 -3.42 2.28
N GLU A 19 -3.00 -2.81 3.45
CA GLU A 19 -1.83 -2.09 3.96
C GLU A 19 -0.78 -3.00 4.62
N HIS A 20 -1.20 -4.18 5.08
CA HIS A 20 -0.31 -5.13 5.75
C HIS A 20 -0.29 -6.47 5.05
N ARG A 21 0.90 -7.05 4.89
CA ARG A 21 1.06 -8.43 4.43
C ARG A 21 1.09 -9.39 5.61
N PHE A 22 0.56 -10.60 5.40
CA PHE A 22 0.74 -11.69 6.34
C PHE A 22 2.24 -12.03 6.43
N PRO A 23 2.82 -12.04 7.65
CA PRO A 23 4.24 -12.33 7.81
C PRO A 23 4.55 -13.78 7.44
N ASP A 24 5.71 -13.99 6.82
CA ASP A 24 6.24 -15.33 6.61
C ASP A 24 6.58 -15.95 7.98
N PRO A 25 6.11 -17.17 8.28
CA PRO A 25 6.39 -17.88 9.53
C PRO A 25 7.87 -18.07 9.84
N SER A 26 8.72 -18.11 8.82
CA SER A 26 10.17 -18.20 8.97
C SER A 26 10.79 -16.98 9.66
N HIS A 27 10.07 -15.86 9.72
CA HIS A 27 10.48 -14.62 10.36
C HIS A 27 9.70 -14.32 11.65
N SER A 28 9.18 -15.34 12.32
CA SER A 28 8.33 -15.21 13.52
C SER A 28 9.07 -14.81 14.81
N GLY A 29 10.40 -14.62 14.78
CA GLY A 29 11.19 -14.32 15.97
C GLY A 29 11.14 -12.86 16.39
N ASP A 30 11.79 -11.99 15.64
CA ASP A 30 11.96 -10.59 16.01
C ASP A 30 11.17 -9.66 15.08
N ARG A 31 10.40 -8.74 15.67
CA ARG A 31 9.75 -7.63 14.96
C ARG A 31 10.75 -6.51 14.68
N ASP A 32 11.82 -6.86 13.99
CA ASP A 32 12.88 -5.95 13.61
C ASP A 32 12.52 -5.07 12.39
N LYS A 33 13.47 -4.27 11.94
CA LYS A 33 13.29 -3.41 10.77
C LYS A 33 13.06 -4.19 9.47
N VAL A 34 13.62 -5.41 9.35
CA VAL A 34 13.40 -6.29 8.19
C VAL A 34 11.94 -6.75 8.18
N PHE A 35 11.43 -7.17 9.32
CA PHE A 35 10.03 -7.53 9.49
C PHE A 35 9.10 -6.38 9.08
N GLN A 36 9.34 -5.17 9.62
CA GLN A 36 8.54 -3.99 9.26
C GLN A 36 8.53 -3.72 7.75
N CYS A 37 9.69 -3.78 7.09
CA CYS A 37 9.79 -3.59 5.65
C CYS A 37 8.99 -4.61 4.83
N ARG A 38 8.81 -5.83 5.34
CA ARG A 38 8.11 -6.91 4.63
C ARG A 38 6.61 -6.91 4.84
N VAL A 39 6.15 -6.46 6.01
CA VAL A 39 4.73 -6.50 6.37
C VAL A 39 3.98 -5.21 6.08
N THR A 40 4.66 -4.12 5.75
CA THR A 40 4.02 -2.83 5.43
C THR A 40 4.27 -2.45 3.98
N LEU A 41 3.23 -1.91 3.34
CA LEU A 41 3.24 -1.54 1.92
C LEU A 41 2.68 -0.15 1.71
N GLY A 42 3.20 0.53 0.68
CA GLY A 42 2.51 1.64 0.06
C GLY A 42 1.56 1.12 -1.01
N VAL A 43 0.26 1.32 -0.84
CA VAL A 43 -0.75 0.87 -1.79
C VAL A 43 -1.37 2.06 -2.49
N PHE A 44 -1.22 2.09 -3.81
CA PHE A 44 -1.70 3.15 -4.68
C PHE A 44 -3.00 2.69 -5.36
N PRO A 45 -4.09 3.48 -5.30
CA PRO A 45 -5.30 3.15 -6.04
C PRO A 45 -5.07 3.27 -7.55
N GLY A 46 -5.65 2.35 -8.32
CA GLY A 46 -5.55 2.33 -9.77
C GLY A 46 -4.33 1.61 -10.31
N SER A 47 -3.92 1.96 -11.51
CA SER A 47 -2.75 1.40 -12.20
C SER A 47 -1.53 2.31 -12.08
N ALA A 48 -0.35 1.72 -12.17
CA ALA A 48 0.89 2.51 -12.26
C ALA A 48 0.87 3.46 -13.45
N PRO A 49 1.54 4.64 -13.35
CA PRO A 49 1.64 5.57 -14.47
C PRO A 49 2.24 4.89 -15.70
N PRO A 50 1.80 5.28 -16.91
CA PRO A 50 2.36 4.73 -18.15
C PRO A 50 3.86 4.99 -18.27
N ALA A 51 4.63 3.95 -18.60
CA ALA A 51 6.07 4.07 -18.89
C ALA A 51 6.38 4.68 -20.27
N HIS A 52 5.34 5.04 -21.04
CA HIS A 52 5.49 5.56 -22.40
C HIS A 52 5.79 7.06 -22.38
N ASP A 53 6.70 7.47 -23.26
CA ASP A 53 6.96 8.89 -23.47
C ASP A 53 5.70 9.60 -23.98
N ALA A 54 5.25 10.63 -23.25
CA ALA A 54 4.09 11.45 -23.60
C ALA A 54 4.26 12.23 -24.93
N ALA A 55 5.48 12.37 -25.43
CA ALA A 55 5.74 13.01 -26.72
C ALA A 55 5.29 12.17 -27.93
N THR A 56 5.02 10.89 -27.74
CA THR A 56 4.51 10.01 -28.82
C THR A 56 2.98 9.96 -28.81
N LEU A 57 2.35 9.77 -29.97
CA LEU A 57 0.89 9.61 -30.02
C LEU A 57 0.38 8.46 -29.15
N ARG A 58 1.10 7.34 -29.15
CA ARG A 58 0.79 6.19 -28.27
C ARG A 58 0.91 6.55 -26.79
N GLY A 59 1.96 7.28 -26.44
CA GLY A 59 2.16 7.74 -25.06
C GLY A 59 1.08 8.75 -24.65
N LEU A 60 0.74 9.69 -25.51
CA LEU A 60 -0.34 10.65 -25.25
C LEU A 60 -1.68 9.95 -24.97
N VAL A 61 -2.05 8.95 -25.79
CA VAL A 61 -3.28 8.16 -25.58
C VAL A 61 -3.20 7.38 -24.27
N ALA A 62 -2.07 6.74 -23.96
CA ALA A 62 -1.88 6.00 -22.70
C ALA A 62 -2.02 6.93 -21.48
N TRP A 63 -1.41 8.10 -21.51
CA TRP A 63 -1.52 9.09 -20.43
C TRP A 63 -2.94 9.66 -20.31
N ALA A 64 -3.61 9.96 -21.43
CA ALA A 64 -4.99 10.43 -21.42
C ALA A 64 -5.95 9.39 -20.81
N SER A 65 -5.79 8.13 -21.19
CA SER A 65 -6.57 7.01 -20.62
C SER A 65 -6.31 6.83 -19.13
N TRP A 66 -5.04 6.91 -18.72
CA TRP A 66 -4.67 6.81 -17.31
C TRP A 66 -5.28 7.94 -16.48
N TRP A 67 -5.21 9.18 -16.96
CA TRP A 67 -5.83 10.32 -16.28
C TRP A 67 -7.36 10.21 -16.25
N ALA A 68 -7.98 9.72 -17.33
CA ALA A 68 -9.42 9.49 -17.34
C ALA A 68 -9.85 8.48 -16.27
N ASP A 69 -9.12 7.37 -16.11
CA ASP A 69 -9.34 6.40 -15.03
C ASP A 69 -9.14 7.05 -13.65
N MET A 70 -8.03 7.76 -13.45
CA MET A 70 -7.70 8.41 -12.17
C MET A 70 -8.73 9.45 -11.72
N LEU A 71 -9.27 10.23 -12.67
CA LEU A 71 -10.23 11.31 -12.38
C LEU A 71 -11.69 10.84 -12.32
N THR A 72 -11.98 9.61 -12.73
CA THR A 72 -13.32 9.03 -12.69
C THR A 72 -13.41 7.89 -11.69
N VAL A 73 -12.98 6.70 -12.07
CA VAL A 73 -13.12 5.48 -11.25
C VAL A 73 -12.31 5.60 -9.96
N GLN A 74 -11.04 5.99 -10.05
CA GLN A 74 -10.17 6.04 -8.88
C GLN A 74 -10.50 7.20 -7.94
N LEU A 75 -11.05 8.30 -8.45
CA LEU A 75 -11.57 9.37 -7.60
C LEU A 75 -12.75 8.87 -6.75
N LEU A 76 -13.68 8.13 -7.33
CA LEU A 76 -14.78 7.52 -6.58
C LEU A 76 -14.29 6.51 -5.54
N VAL A 77 -13.33 5.66 -5.92
CA VAL A 77 -12.69 4.72 -4.98
C VAL A 77 -12.08 5.46 -3.80
N ARG A 78 -11.36 6.55 -4.03
CA ARG A 78 -10.75 7.37 -2.95
C ARG A 78 -11.78 7.95 -2.01
N VAL A 79 -12.91 8.41 -2.53
CA VAL A 79 -13.99 8.99 -1.72
C VAL A 79 -14.74 7.92 -0.92
N VAL A 80 -15.04 6.78 -1.54
CA VAL A 80 -15.85 5.71 -0.91
C VAL A 80 -15.03 4.86 0.06
N VAL A 81 -13.79 4.52 -0.31
CA VAL A 81 -12.92 3.63 0.49
C VAL A 81 -12.10 4.41 1.53
N LEU A 82 -12.10 5.75 1.47
CA LEU A 82 -11.31 6.60 2.37
C LEU A 82 -9.84 6.18 2.39
N VAL A 83 -9.23 6.14 1.22
CA VAL A 83 -7.86 5.62 1.01
C VAL A 83 -6.80 6.35 1.86
N ALA A 84 -7.06 7.59 2.27
CA ALA A 84 -6.23 8.40 3.19
C ALA A 84 -4.71 8.28 2.90
N ASP A 85 -3.94 7.76 3.86
CA ASP A 85 -2.49 7.62 3.82
C ASP A 85 -1.97 6.29 3.28
N THR A 86 -2.85 5.43 2.73
CA THR A 86 -2.50 4.11 2.18
C THR A 86 -1.25 4.12 1.27
N PRO A 87 -1.03 5.13 0.39
CA PRO A 87 0.20 5.20 -0.40
C PRO A 87 1.48 5.44 0.40
N CYS A 88 1.35 5.97 1.62
CA CYS A 88 2.47 6.35 2.49
C CYS A 88 2.48 5.56 3.80
N HIS A 89 1.69 4.50 3.89
CA HIS A 89 1.51 3.70 5.10
C HIS A 89 2.83 3.06 5.57
N ASP A 90 3.64 2.58 4.64
CA ASP A 90 4.98 2.05 4.90
C ASP A 90 5.93 3.11 5.46
N PHE A 91 5.84 4.37 5.00
CA PHE A 91 6.61 5.49 5.54
C PHE A 91 6.19 5.79 6.98
N HIS A 92 4.89 5.79 7.27
CA HIS A 92 4.38 5.99 8.62
C HIS A 92 4.97 4.97 9.61
N HIS A 93 5.04 3.69 9.23
CA HIS A 93 5.63 2.64 10.07
C HIS A 93 7.16 2.80 10.24
N ARG A 94 7.86 3.23 9.20
CA ARG A 94 9.32 3.41 9.26
C ARG A 94 9.73 4.70 9.97
N ARG A 95 8.93 5.75 9.87
CA ARG A 95 9.21 7.09 10.41
C ARG A 95 8.06 7.60 11.30
N PRO A 96 7.67 6.88 12.35
CA PRO A 96 6.49 7.23 13.16
C PRO A 96 6.62 8.59 13.86
N SER A 97 7.84 9.07 14.09
CA SER A 97 8.12 10.35 14.72
C SER A 97 8.41 11.48 13.71
N SER A 98 8.14 11.27 12.43
CA SER A 98 8.36 12.31 11.43
C SER A 98 7.44 13.52 11.70
N PRO A 99 7.97 14.74 11.78
CA PRO A 99 7.14 15.94 11.92
C PRO A 99 6.41 16.30 10.62
N ARG A 100 6.73 15.64 9.51
CA ARG A 100 6.21 15.90 8.17
C ARG A 100 4.93 15.12 7.87
N TRP A 101 4.06 14.94 8.86
CA TRP A 101 2.83 14.15 8.73
C TRP A 101 1.81 14.75 7.74
N THR A 102 1.84 16.07 7.50
CA THR A 102 0.98 16.73 6.52
C THR A 102 1.42 16.54 5.06
N GLU A 103 2.64 16.05 4.84
CA GLU A 103 3.25 15.89 3.54
C GLU A 103 3.93 14.52 3.37
N TYR A 104 3.33 13.48 3.94
CA TYR A 104 3.91 12.12 3.95
C TYR A 104 4.29 11.62 2.55
N ALA A 105 3.56 11.98 1.50
CA ALA A 105 3.88 11.58 0.14
C ALA A 105 5.25 12.11 -0.30
N HIS A 106 5.52 13.40 -0.06
CA HIS A 106 6.82 13.99 -0.36
C HIS A 106 7.91 13.46 0.57
N ALA A 107 7.61 13.34 1.86
CA ALA A 107 8.54 12.80 2.84
C ALA A 107 8.96 11.36 2.54
N ARG A 108 8.01 10.53 2.07
CA ARG A 108 8.29 9.15 1.61
C ARG A 108 9.18 9.15 0.37
N GLN A 109 8.92 10.04 -0.59
CA GLN A 109 9.75 10.16 -1.79
C GLN A 109 11.18 10.59 -1.43
N ASP A 110 11.33 11.61 -0.59
CA ASP A 110 12.65 12.05 -0.12
C ASP A 110 13.42 10.94 0.60
N ASP A 111 12.73 10.14 1.43
CA ASP A 111 13.35 8.99 2.12
C ASP A 111 13.76 7.89 1.14
N LEU A 112 12.96 7.66 0.09
CA LEU A 112 13.26 6.72 -0.99
C LEU A 112 14.48 7.20 -1.80
N ASP A 113 14.52 8.47 -2.17
CA ASP A 113 15.62 9.08 -2.93
C ASP A 113 16.92 9.08 -2.11
N ALA A 114 16.83 9.17 -0.79
CA ALA A 114 17.94 9.02 0.13
C ALA A 114 18.37 7.56 0.37
N GLY A 115 17.71 6.58 -0.24
CA GLY A 115 18.02 5.16 -0.10
C GLY A 115 17.52 4.53 1.20
N CYS A 116 16.43 5.03 1.76
CA CYS A 116 15.77 4.50 2.97
C CYS A 116 16.72 4.34 4.17
N PRO A 117 17.42 5.39 4.62
CA PRO A 117 18.50 5.28 5.60
C PRO A 117 18.06 4.57 6.88
N GLY A 118 18.84 3.59 7.29
CA GLY A 118 18.60 2.78 8.49
C GLY A 118 17.62 1.63 8.30
N TYR A 119 17.16 1.37 7.07
CA TYR A 119 16.35 0.21 6.70
C TYR A 119 17.04 -0.61 5.60
N PRO A 120 17.02 -1.95 5.69
CA PRO A 120 17.75 -2.82 4.77
C PRO A 120 17.06 -3.04 3.41
N ILE A 121 15.79 -2.65 3.30
CA ILE A 121 14.95 -2.90 2.12
C ILE A 121 14.23 -1.59 1.76
N ASN A 122 14.19 -1.27 0.48
CA ASN A 122 13.44 -0.12 -0.03
C ASN A 122 11.93 -0.26 0.17
N TYR A 123 11.19 0.82 -0.04
CA TYR A 123 9.74 0.81 0.00
C TYR A 123 9.17 -0.11 -1.09
N GLY A 124 8.17 -0.90 -0.71
CA GLY A 124 7.38 -1.68 -1.66
C GLY A 124 6.18 -0.87 -2.17
N GLU A 125 5.83 -1.04 -3.43
CA GLU A 125 4.67 -0.39 -4.04
C GLU A 125 3.77 -1.42 -4.68
N THR A 126 2.48 -1.35 -4.34
CA THR A 126 1.44 -2.11 -5.00
C THR A 126 0.41 -1.17 -5.61
N TRP A 127 0.15 -1.32 -6.89
CA TRP A 127 -0.85 -0.54 -7.61
C TRP A 127 -2.14 -1.35 -7.79
N GLY A 128 -3.25 -0.79 -7.33
CA GLY A 128 -4.57 -1.40 -7.35
C GLY A 128 -4.95 -2.08 -6.04
N LEU A 129 -6.12 -1.70 -5.48
CA LEU A 129 -6.61 -2.24 -4.21
C LEU A 129 -6.89 -3.74 -4.30
N ILE A 130 -7.52 -4.19 -5.39
CA ILE A 130 -7.82 -5.61 -5.61
C ILE A 130 -6.54 -6.43 -5.69
N ARG A 131 -5.53 -5.93 -6.41
CA ARG A 131 -4.23 -6.59 -6.49
C ARG A 131 -3.56 -6.69 -5.12
N ALA A 132 -3.63 -5.65 -4.29
CA ALA A 132 -3.10 -5.69 -2.94
C ALA A 132 -3.77 -6.77 -2.08
N ILE A 133 -5.10 -6.92 -2.20
CA ILE A 133 -5.86 -7.98 -1.54
C ILE A 133 -5.43 -9.36 -2.05
N ASP A 134 -5.37 -9.55 -3.36
CA ASP A 134 -5.00 -10.83 -3.98
C ASP A 134 -3.57 -11.25 -3.57
N GLU A 135 -2.60 -10.33 -3.60
CA GLU A 135 -1.23 -10.58 -3.15
C GLU A 135 -1.17 -10.98 -1.67
N ASN A 136 -1.98 -10.34 -0.83
CA ASN A 136 -2.03 -10.64 0.59
C ASN A 136 -2.69 -11.99 0.88
N LEU A 137 -3.79 -12.31 0.20
CA LEU A 137 -4.46 -13.61 0.31
C LEU A 137 -3.60 -14.75 -0.24
N ALA A 138 -2.87 -14.51 -1.33
CA ALA A 138 -1.91 -15.47 -1.86
C ALA A 138 -0.78 -15.75 -0.85
N ALA A 139 -0.25 -14.70 -0.20
CA ALA A 139 0.72 -14.86 0.87
C ALA A 139 0.16 -15.70 2.03
N LEU A 140 -1.07 -15.43 2.46
CA LEU A 140 -1.75 -16.21 3.50
C LEU A 140 -1.92 -17.69 3.10
N SER A 141 -2.32 -17.95 1.85
CA SER A 141 -2.54 -19.31 1.36
C SER A 141 -1.27 -20.14 1.24
N SER A 142 -0.11 -19.49 1.13
CA SER A 142 1.19 -20.14 1.06
C SER A 142 1.76 -20.54 2.44
N LEU A 143 1.12 -20.08 3.53
CA LEU A 143 1.55 -20.43 4.88
C LEU A 143 1.33 -21.94 5.17
N PRO A 144 2.26 -22.62 5.85
CA PRO A 144 2.07 -23.99 6.31
C PRO A 144 0.83 -24.09 7.21
N ARG A 145 -0.06 -25.04 6.96
CA ARG A 145 -1.30 -25.23 7.73
C ARG A 145 -1.05 -25.48 9.21
N ASP A 146 0.10 -26.04 9.56
CA ASP A 146 0.48 -26.34 10.94
C ASP A 146 0.90 -25.12 11.75
N ALA A 147 1.21 -24.01 11.09
CA ALA A 147 1.58 -22.75 11.76
C ALA A 147 0.38 -22.01 12.38
N THR A 148 -0.85 -22.38 12.01
CA THR A 148 -2.07 -21.68 12.44
C THR A 148 -2.75 -22.27 13.69
N VAL A 149 -2.31 -23.44 14.19
CA VAL A 149 -2.99 -24.21 15.26
C VAL A 149 -2.18 -24.27 16.56
N GLY A 150 -1.09 -23.59 16.68
CA GLY A 150 -0.23 -23.73 17.85
C GLY A 150 0.21 -22.41 18.49
N ARG A 151 -0.72 -21.72 19.21
CA ARG A 151 -0.37 -20.94 20.43
C ARG A 151 -1.62 -20.43 21.10
#